data_89ad6adb772de41b8bad76c0e2a53a8e
#
_entry.id   89ad6adb772de41b8bad76c0e2a53a8e
#
_cell.length_a   1.000
_cell.length_b   1.000
_cell.length_c   1.000
_cell.angle_alpha   90.00
_cell.angle_beta   90.00
_cell.angle_gamma   90.00
#
_symmetry.space_group_name_H-M   'P 1'
#
loop_
_entity.id
_entity.type
_entity.pdbx_description
1 polymer ?
#
loop_
_entity_poly.entity_id
_entity_poly.type
_entity_poly.pdbx_seq_one_letter_code
_entity_poly.pdbx_strand_id
1 'polypeptide(L)'
;MMSFIVATLMAMPVQAQDVIEGEVVEPQDDTEVTDSTMLDSLAADTLKLPWPESVQVGIGKLLESKMFETSQVGIMVWDMDADSCIYKHNERQLMRPASTMKLLTAITALDKLGGSYQFKTQLKYTGTIEDGVLTGDVYCVGGMDPRFNSDDLTAFVNSLKDMGVDTIRGNVYADRSMKDAALLGEGWCWDDDNPVLSPLVFSRKDIFMDRFLAKLKDAGIEYEEMYASSKTCPANAFTICTRFHTMDQV
;
A
#
# COMPACT_ATOMS: atom_id res chain seq x y z
N MET A 1 -0.11 9.15 -27.77
CA MET A 1 -0.22 7.88 -27.03
C MET A 1 1.11 7.70 -26.32
N MET A 2 1.13 7.59 -24.99
CA MET A 2 2.36 7.40 -24.21
C MET A 2 2.68 5.92 -24.17
N SER A 3 3.76 5.51 -24.83
CA SER A 3 4.35 4.16 -24.64
C SER A 3 4.87 4.04 -23.21
N PHE A 4 4.37 3.07 -22.45
CA PHE A 4 4.91 2.77 -21.13
C PHE A 4 6.07 1.79 -21.27
N ILE A 5 7.26 2.24 -20.84
CA ILE A 5 8.45 1.38 -20.71
C ILE A 5 8.47 0.86 -19.30
N VAL A 6 8.40 -0.45 -19.12
CA VAL A 6 8.66 -1.09 -17.82
C VAL A 6 10.12 -1.52 -17.79
N ALA A 7 10.94 -0.76 -17.06
CA ALA A 7 12.32 -1.11 -16.76
C ALA A 7 12.38 -1.53 -15.29
N THR A 8 12.67 -2.80 -15.02
CA THR A 8 12.90 -3.27 -13.66
C THR A 8 14.40 -3.38 -13.45
N LEU A 9 14.97 -2.45 -12.69
CA LEU A 9 16.37 -2.43 -12.30
C LEU A 9 16.49 -3.02 -10.89
N MET A 10 17.14 -4.15 -10.76
CA MET A 10 17.50 -4.71 -9.46
C MET A 10 19.01 -4.70 -9.31
N ALA A 11 19.51 -3.79 -8.47
CA ALA A 11 20.89 -3.80 -8.01
C ALA A 11 20.89 -4.06 -6.50
N MET A 12 21.55 -5.10 -6.06
CA MET A 12 21.80 -5.35 -4.63
C MET A 12 23.27 -5.39 -4.35
N PRO A 13 23.79 -4.58 -3.40
CA PRO A 13 25.16 -4.74 -2.91
C PRO A 13 25.25 -6.00 -2.08
N VAL A 14 26.29 -6.79 -2.32
CA VAL A 14 26.66 -7.93 -1.47
C VAL A 14 27.37 -7.36 -0.25
N GLN A 15 26.69 -7.27 0.89
CA GLN A 15 27.36 -7.02 2.17
C GLN A 15 27.88 -8.34 2.73
N ALA A 16 29.21 -8.48 2.73
CA ALA A 16 29.88 -9.48 3.55
C ALA A 16 29.93 -8.95 4.99
N GLN A 17 29.27 -9.64 5.90
CA GLN A 17 29.46 -9.42 7.34
C GLN A 17 30.70 -10.18 7.76
N ASP A 18 31.79 -9.45 7.99
CA ASP A 18 32.87 -9.88 8.88
C ASP A 18 33.12 -8.75 9.87
N VAL A 19 32.78 -9.02 11.13
CA VAL A 19 33.07 -8.16 12.26
C VAL A 19 34.54 -8.36 12.63
N ILE A 20 35.36 -7.37 12.36
CA ILE A 20 36.68 -7.22 13.01
C ILE A 20 36.70 -5.80 13.60
N GLU A 21 36.80 -5.74 14.94
CA GLU A 21 37.10 -4.51 15.67
C GLU A 21 38.46 -3.98 15.24
N GLY A 22 38.55 -2.71 14.87
CA GLY A 22 39.80 -2.05 14.57
C GLY A 22 39.62 -0.64 14.04
N GLU A 23 39.92 0.32 14.89
CA GLU A 23 40.41 1.68 14.63
C GLU A 23 39.61 2.56 13.63
N VAL A 24 38.96 3.59 14.20
CA VAL A 24 38.32 4.67 13.49
C VAL A 24 39.37 5.48 12.74
N VAL A 25 39.47 5.30 11.42
CA VAL A 25 40.16 6.22 10.52
C VAL A 25 39.07 7.13 9.91
N GLU A 26 39.18 8.44 10.18
CA GLU A 26 38.34 9.43 9.51
C GLU A 26 38.49 9.32 7.99
N PRO A 27 37.40 9.29 7.21
CA PRO A 27 37.51 9.26 5.76
C PRO A 27 37.97 10.62 5.27
N GLN A 28 39.08 10.64 4.55
CA GLN A 28 39.49 11.78 3.73
C GLN A 28 38.42 12.02 2.65
N ASP A 29 38.09 13.27 2.49
CA ASP A 29 37.16 13.85 1.51
C ASP A 29 37.66 13.55 0.08
N ASP A 30 37.28 12.38 -0.44
CA ASP A 30 37.34 12.09 -1.86
C ASP A 30 36.10 12.70 -2.49
N THR A 31 36.29 13.79 -3.22
CA THR A 31 35.30 14.47 -4.04
C THR A 31 34.44 13.45 -4.79
N GLU A 32 33.22 13.23 -4.28
CA GLU A 32 32.15 12.58 -5.03
C GLU A 32 31.98 13.33 -6.37
N VAL A 33 32.50 12.76 -7.44
CA VAL A 33 32.00 13.07 -8.78
C VAL A 33 30.57 12.54 -8.77
N THR A 34 29.66 13.45 -8.50
CA THR A 34 28.26 13.16 -8.34
C THR A 34 27.75 12.41 -9.56
N ASP A 35 27.10 11.29 -9.33
CA ASP A 35 26.42 10.40 -10.28
C ASP A 35 25.50 11.16 -11.28
N SER A 36 25.10 12.38 -10.91
CA SER A 36 24.31 13.30 -11.74
C SER A 36 25.04 13.78 -13.00
N THR A 37 26.35 14.04 -12.95
CA THR A 37 27.10 14.50 -14.13
C THR A 37 27.32 13.40 -15.17
N MET A 38 27.42 12.15 -14.74
CA MET A 38 27.44 11.00 -15.66
C MET A 38 26.07 10.79 -16.33
N LEU A 39 24.98 10.90 -15.57
CA LEU A 39 23.62 10.78 -16.10
C LEU A 39 23.30 11.89 -17.11
N ASP A 40 23.73 13.14 -16.85
CA ASP A 40 23.52 14.27 -17.75
C ASP A 40 24.34 14.13 -19.05
N SER A 41 25.57 13.63 -18.98
CA SER A 41 26.40 13.38 -20.19
C SER A 41 25.87 12.20 -21.02
N LEU A 42 25.37 11.15 -20.38
CA LEU A 42 24.73 10.01 -21.05
C LEU A 42 23.42 10.43 -21.74
N ALA A 43 22.63 11.31 -21.11
CA ALA A 43 21.41 11.83 -21.69
C ALA A 43 21.68 12.66 -22.94
N ALA A 44 22.71 13.52 -22.92
CA ALA A 44 23.03 14.39 -24.04
C ALA A 44 23.48 13.62 -25.30
N ASP A 45 24.21 12.53 -25.16
CA ASP A 45 24.70 11.72 -26.29
C ASP A 45 23.64 10.75 -26.84
N THR A 46 22.75 10.23 -25.98
CA THR A 46 21.73 9.29 -26.41
C THR A 46 20.52 9.96 -27.06
N LEU A 47 20.24 11.23 -26.75
CA LEU A 47 19.16 12.01 -27.36
C LEU A 47 19.30 12.21 -28.91
N LYS A 48 20.49 11.95 -29.47
CA LYS A 48 20.75 12.04 -30.90
C LYS A 48 20.47 10.76 -31.67
N LEU A 49 20.26 9.65 -30.96
CA LEU A 49 20.03 8.37 -31.60
C LEU A 49 18.52 8.10 -31.73
N PRO A 50 18.10 7.46 -32.83
CA PRO A 50 16.69 7.07 -32.98
C PRO A 50 16.30 5.97 -31.97
N TRP A 51 15.01 5.84 -31.75
CA TRP A 51 14.40 4.70 -31.05
C TRP A 51 14.45 3.44 -31.92
N PRO A 52 14.81 2.25 -31.39
CA PRO A 52 15.14 1.91 -29.99
C PRO A 52 16.63 1.99 -29.64
N GLU A 53 17.47 2.42 -30.59
CA GLU A 53 18.93 2.42 -30.48
C GLU A 53 19.43 3.31 -29.31
N SER A 54 18.76 4.44 -29.08
CA SER A 54 19.06 5.32 -27.94
C SER A 54 18.98 4.59 -26.58
N VAL A 55 17.97 3.73 -26.39
CA VAL A 55 17.79 2.94 -25.18
C VAL A 55 18.88 1.87 -25.06
N GLN A 56 19.18 1.17 -26.15
CA GLN A 56 20.19 0.12 -26.17
C GLN A 56 21.57 0.66 -25.81
N VAL A 57 21.98 1.76 -26.42
CA VAL A 57 23.28 2.42 -26.16
C VAL A 57 23.31 3.02 -24.76
N GLY A 58 22.22 3.67 -24.31
CA GLY A 58 22.14 4.26 -22.98
C GLY A 58 22.31 3.23 -21.87
N ILE A 59 21.61 2.10 -21.96
CA ILE A 59 21.73 1.00 -21.00
C ILE A 59 23.13 0.36 -21.07
N GLY A 60 23.67 0.16 -22.27
CA GLY A 60 25.01 -0.40 -22.44
C GLY A 60 26.06 0.45 -21.71
N LYS A 61 26.08 1.77 -21.92
CA LYS A 61 26.97 2.69 -21.22
C LYS A 61 26.74 2.71 -19.69
N LEU A 62 25.49 2.65 -19.24
CA LEU A 62 25.19 2.60 -17.83
C LEU A 62 25.82 1.36 -17.16
N LEU A 63 25.78 0.22 -17.83
CA LEU A 63 26.35 -1.03 -17.31
C LEU A 63 27.89 -1.04 -17.23
N GLU A 64 28.56 -0.10 -17.89
CA GLU A 64 30.03 0.10 -17.81
C GLU A 64 30.43 0.84 -16.52
N SER A 65 29.49 1.34 -15.72
CA SER A 65 29.79 2.04 -14.48
C SER A 65 30.33 1.11 -13.40
N LYS A 66 31.21 1.63 -12.53
CA LYS A 66 31.84 0.87 -11.44
C LYS A 66 30.85 0.20 -10.50
N MET A 67 29.66 0.74 -10.37
CA MET A 67 28.60 0.18 -9.53
C MET A 67 28.24 -1.26 -9.97
N PHE A 68 28.33 -1.57 -11.25
CA PHE A 68 27.97 -2.88 -11.80
C PHE A 68 29.13 -3.88 -11.84
N GLU A 69 30.36 -3.48 -11.50
CA GLU A 69 31.49 -4.41 -11.42
C GLU A 69 31.28 -5.49 -10.35
N THR A 70 30.61 -5.13 -9.24
CA THR A 70 30.36 -6.02 -8.09
C THR A 70 28.89 -6.33 -7.85
N SER A 71 27.98 -5.79 -8.69
CA SER A 71 26.53 -5.97 -8.55
C SER A 71 25.98 -6.96 -9.59
N GLN A 72 25.00 -7.75 -9.16
CA GLN A 72 24.22 -8.56 -10.10
C GLN A 72 23.10 -7.73 -10.70
N VAL A 73 23.04 -7.70 -12.02
CA VAL A 73 22.03 -6.93 -12.76
C VAL A 73 21.35 -7.80 -13.81
N GLY A 74 20.02 -7.75 -13.84
CA GLY A 74 19.22 -8.30 -14.92
C GLY A 74 18.31 -7.20 -15.47
N ILE A 75 18.32 -7.02 -16.79
CA ILE A 75 17.51 -6.00 -17.47
C ILE A 75 16.78 -6.64 -18.64
N MET A 76 15.49 -6.31 -18.77
CA MET A 76 14.71 -6.59 -19.96
C MET A 76 13.85 -5.37 -20.27
N VAL A 77 13.95 -4.85 -21.48
CA VAL A 77 13.12 -3.75 -21.97
C VAL A 77 12.25 -4.25 -23.11
N TRP A 78 10.96 -4.04 -22.96
CA TRP A 78 9.95 -4.50 -23.92
C TRP A 78 9.20 -3.31 -24.50
N ASP A 79 9.09 -3.25 -25.82
CA ASP A 79 8.23 -2.31 -26.51
C ASP A 79 6.82 -2.88 -26.57
N MET A 80 5.89 -2.25 -25.84
CA MET A 80 4.50 -2.70 -25.72
C MET A 80 3.68 -2.45 -26.99
N ASP A 81 4.05 -1.44 -27.79
CA ASP A 81 3.35 -1.12 -29.03
C ASP A 81 3.79 -2.05 -30.17
N ALA A 82 5.09 -2.35 -30.25
CA ALA A 82 5.66 -3.26 -31.21
C ALA A 82 5.62 -4.75 -30.78
N ASP A 83 5.19 -5.02 -29.53
CA ASP A 83 5.21 -6.35 -28.90
C ASP A 83 6.57 -7.06 -29.07
N SER A 84 7.65 -6.34 -28.82
CA SER A 84 9.01 -6.85 -29.06
C SER A 84 9.99 -6.44 -27.98
N CYS A 85 10.96 -7.31 -27.71
CA CYS A 85 12.04 -7.01 -26.79
C CYS A 85 13.13 -6.19 -27.49
N ILE A 86 13.43 -5.00 -26.94
CA ILE A 86 14.45 -4.11 -27.48
C ILE A 86 15.80 -4.19 -26.76
N TYR A 87 15.83 -4.68 -25.52
CA TYR A 87 17.08 -4.89 -24.79
C TYR A 87 16.99 -6.07 -23.81
N LYS A 88 18.09 -6.82 -23.66
CA LYS A 88 18.24 -7.92 -22.71
C LYS A 88 19.63 -7.93 -22.14
N HIS A 89 19.72 -8.11 -20.83
CA HIS A 89 20.98 -8.36 -20.14
C HIS A 89 20.69 -9.23 -18.92
N ASN A 90 21.24 -10.44 -18.86
CA ASN A 90 21.03 -11.39 -17.76
C ASN A 90 19.55 -11.59 -17.37
N GLU A 91 18.63 -11.47 -18.31
CA GLU A 91 17.17 -11.49 -18.08
C GLU A 91 16.66 -12.82 -17.52
N ARG A 92 17.47 -13.88 -17.60
CA ARG A 92 17.16 -15.21 -17.06
C ARG A 92 17.88 -15.54 -15.77
N GLN A 93 18.70 -14.62 -15.25
CA GLN A 93 19.40 -14.83 -14.01
C GLN A 93 18.42 -14.84 -12.83
N LEU A 94 18.51 -15.88 -11.98
CA LEU A 94 17.73 -15.95 -10.76
C LEU A 94 18.28 -14.94 -9.74
N MET A 95 17.41 -14.08 -9.27
CA MET A 95 17.72 -13.04 -8.28
C MET A 95 16.70 -13.09 -7.16
N ARG A 96 17.06 -12.52 -6.01
CA ARG A 96 16.10 -12.29 -4.93
C ARG A 96 15.17 -11.14 -5.33
N PRO A 97 13.86 -11.40 -5.44
CA PRO A 97 12.93 -10.40 -5.97
C PRO A 97 12.68 -9.24 -5.00
N ALA A 98 12.87 -9.44 -3.69
CA ALA A 98 12.54 -8.44 -2.68
C ALA A 98 11.17 -7.79 -2.95
N SER A 99 11.03 -6.42 -2.79
CA SER A 99 9.77 -5.72 -3.03
C SER A 99 9.24 -5.80 -4.46
N THR A 100 10.01 -6.29 -5.43
CA THR A 100 9.49 -6.49 -6.79
C THR A 100 8.45 -7.62 -6.87
N MET A 101 8.40 -8.51 -5.88
CA MET A 101 7.31 -9.47 -5.73
C MET A 101 5.93 -8.80 -5.62
N LYS A 102 5.88 -7.55 -5.13
CA LYS A 102 4.62 -6.78 -5.06
C LYS A 102 4.01 -6.55 -6.44
N LEU A 103 4.82 -6.46 -7.50
CA LEU A 103 4.32 -6.35 -8.88
C LEU A 103 3.54 -7.60 -9.30
N LEU A 104 4.05 -8.80 -8.98
CA LEU A 104 3.34 -10.04 -9.27
C LEU A 104 2.02 -10.13 -8.51
N THR A 105 2.02 -9.72 -7.24
CA THR A 105 0.81 -9.68 -6.42
C THR A 105 -0.21 -8.70 -7.01
N ALA A 106 0.23 -7.48 -7.37
CA ALA A 106 -0.64 -6.45 -7.94
C ALA A 106 -1.22 -6.89 -9.30
N ILE A 107 -0.38 -7.42 -10.19
CA ILE A 107 -0.81 -7.92 -11.51
C ILE A 107 -1.82 -9.07 -11.33
N THR A 108 -1.55 -10.01 -10.41
CA THR A 108 -2.47 -11.12 -10.14
C THR A 108 -3.79 -10.62 -9.56
N ALA A 109 -3.76 -9.64 -8.67
CA ALA A 109 -4.97 -9.04 -8.12
C ALA A 109 -5.81 -8.35 -9.21
N LEU A 110 -5.17 -7.58 -10.09
CA LEU A 110 -5.85 -6.94 -11.22
C LEU A 110 -6.42 -7.96 -12.22
N ASP A 111 -5.68 -9.04 -12.50
CA ASP A 111 -6.15 -10.11 -13.39
C ASP A 111 -7.35 -10.87 -12.82
N LYS A 112 -7.35 -11.16 -11.51
CA LYS A 112 -8.40 -11.97 -10.86
C LYS A 112 -9.60 -11.17 -10.39
N LEU A 113 -9.42 -9.95 -9.93
CA LEU A 113 -10.47 -9.13 -9.33
C LEU A 113 -10.94 -8.00 -10.25
N GLY A 114 -10.09 -7.57 -11.17
CA GLY A 114 -10.32 -6.40 -12.02
C GLY A 114 -10.08 -5.07 -11.31
N GLY A 115 -9.84 -4.00 -12.07
CA GLY A 115 -9.61 -2.65 -11.53
C GLY A 115 -10.82 -2.07 -10.78
N SER A 116 -12.02 -2.50 -11.11
CA SER A 116 -13.28 -2.06 -10.48
C SER A 116 -13.62 -2.77 -9.17
N TYR A 117 -12.80 -3.74 -8.73
CA TYR A 117 -13.00 -4.38 -7.42
C TYR A 117 -13.00 -3.33 -6.30
N GLN A 118 -13.95 -3.44 -5.37
CA GLN A 118 -14.17 -2.46 -4.31
C GLN A 118 -13.77 -3.00 -2.95
N PHE A 119 -12.84 -2.32 -2.28
CA PHE A 119 -12.56 -2.48 -0.86
C PHE A 119 -13.63 -1.74 -0.07
N LYS A 120 -14.59 -2.47 0.51
CA LYS A 120 -15.79 -1.87 1.11
C LYS A 120 -15.71 -1.90 2.63
N THR A 121 -15.71 -0.73 3.25
CA THR A 121 -15.92 -0.57 4.69
C THR A 121 -17.33 -0.06 4.92
N GLN A 122 -18.09 -0.70 5.80
CA GLN A 122 -19.50 -0.42 6.00
C GLN A 122 -19.83 -0.09 7.45
N LEU A 123 -20.75 0.84 7.63
CA LEU A 123 -21.41 1.06 8.90
C LEU A 123 -22.80 0.42 8.85
N LYS A 124 -23.10 -0.45 9.81
CA LYS A 124 -24.37 -1.16 9.90
C LYS A 124 -24.93 -1.10 11.31
N TYR A 125 -26.24 -1.38 11.45
CA TYR A 125 -26.89 -1.44 12.75
C TYR A 125 -27.92 -2.56 12.82
N THR A 126 -28.31 -2.92 14.04
CA THR A 126 -29.45 -3.77 14.36
C THR A 126 -30.40 -3.01 15.28
N GLY A 127 -31.63 -3.50 15.41
CA GLY A 127 -32.64 -2.87 16.29
C GLY A 127 -33.46 -1.79 15.59
N THR A 128 -33.93 -0.82 16.36
CA THR A 128 -34.84 0.24 15.91
C THR A 128 -34.31 1.62 16.25
N ILE A 129 -34.77 2.61 15.49
CA ILE A 129 -34.48 4.03 15.72
C ILE A 129 -35.81 4.73 15.99
N GLU A 130 -35.96 5.28 17.21
CA GLU A 130 -37.13 6.00 17.65
C GLU A 130 -36.72 7.24 18.45
N ASP A 131 -37.30 8.39 18.18
CA ASP A 131 -37.05 9.64 18.90
C ASP A 131 -35.57 10.00 19.09
N GLY A 132 -34.72 9.78 18.07
CA GLY A 132 -33.30 10.05 18.12
C GLY A 132 -32.45 8.95 18.75
N VAL A 133 -33.06 7.90 19.30
CA VAL A 133 -32.38 6.80 19.99
C VAL A 133 -32.34 5.57 19.10
N LEU A 134 -31.13 5.11 18.78
CA LEU A 134 -30.90 3.79 18.21
C LEU A 134 -30.81 2.77 19.33
N THR A 135 -31.85 1.96 19.49
CA THR A 135 -31.88 0.83 20.46
C THR A 135 -31.45 -0.44 19.74
N GLY A 136 -30.16 -0.76 19.88
CA GLY A 136 -29.51 -1.88 19.19
C GLY A 136 -28.01 -1.63 19.01
N ASP A 137 -27.35 -2.54 18.31
CA ASP A 137 -25.90 -2.50 18.12
C ASP A 137 -25.50 -1.83 16.80
N VAL A 138 -24.37 -1.15 16.80
CA VAL A 138 -23.71 -0.60 15.61
C VAL A 138 -22.47 -1.42 15.28
N TYR A 139 -22.23 -1.65 13.99
CA TYR A 139 -21.14 -2.47 13.48
C TYR A 139 -20.31 -1.69 12.45
N CYS A 140 -19.01 -1.53 12.71
CA CYS A 140 -18.05 -1.14 11.69
C CYS A 140 -17.52 -2.40 11.02
N VAL A 141 -17.94 -2.67 9.79
CA VAL A 141 -17.55 -3.87 9.02
C VAL A 141 -16.38 -3.54 8.13
N GLY A 142 -15.21 -4.13 8.41
CA GLY A 142 -13.97 -3.83 7.72
C GLY A 142 -13.86 -4.51 6.35
N GLY A 143 -13.31 -3.79 5.38
CA GLY A 143 -13.09 -4.25 4.00
C GLY A 143 -11.64 -4.22 3.56
N MET A 144 -10.67 -4.11 4.48
CA MET A 144 -9.24 -3.98 4.17
C MET A 144 -8.92 -2.83 3.20
N ASP A 145 -9.67 -1.73 3.31
CA ASP A 145 -9.49 -0.55 2.47
C ASP A 145 -8.26 0.26 2.96
N PRO A 146 -7.12 0.24 2.24
CA PRO A 146 -5.91 0.93 2.69
C PRO A 146 -5.99 2.45 2.54
N ARG A 147 -6.98 2.95 1.82
CA ARG A 147 -7.22 4.38 1.58
C ARG A 147 -8.29 4.98 2.47
N PHE A 148 -8.95 4.15 3.30
CA PHE A 148 -9.96 4.64 4.24
C PHE A 148 -9.38 5.71 5.16
N ASN A 149 -10.06 6.86 5.25
CA ASN A 149 -9.50 8.06 5.86
C ASN A 149 -10.50 8.80 6.76
N SER A 150 -10.12 9.99 7.23
CA SER A 150 -10.93 10.81 8.14
C SER A 150 -12.24 11.30 7.52
N ASP A 151 -12.29 11.51 6.21
CA ASP A 151 -13.50 11.96 5.53
C ASP A 151 -14.53 10.82 5.43
N ASP A 152 -14.03 9.59 5.27
CA ASP A 152 -14.87 8.39 5.30
C ASP A 152 -15.49 8.16 6.68
N LEU A 153 -14.71 8.36 7.75
CA LEU A 153 -15.25 8.35 9.12
C LEU A 153 -16.28 9.47 9.34
N THR A 154 -16.02 10.64 8.79
CA THR A 154 -16.97 11.75 8.87
C THR A 154 -18.26 11.41 8.16
N ALA A 155 -18.19 10.77 7.00
CA ALA A 155 -19.37 10.30 6.27
C ALA A 155 -20.17 9.26 7.08
N PHE A 156 -19.51 8.36 7.82
CA PHE A 156 -20.19 7.42 8.72
C PHE A 156 -20.99 8.16 9.81
N VAL A 157 -20.35 9.12 10.48
CA VAL A 157 -21.00 9.89 11.55
C VAL A 157 -22.15 10.76 11.01
N ASN A 158 -21.94 11.41 9.88
CA ASN A 158 -22.99 12.21 9.24
C ASN A 158 -24.19 11.34 8.84
N SER A 159 -23.96 10.13 8.35
CA SER A 159 -25.05 9.22 7.99
C SER A 159 -25.90 8.80 9.20
N LEU A 160 -25.31 8.66 10.39
CA LEU A 160 -26.07 8.46 11.64
C LEU A 160 -26.92 9.68 11.98
N LYS A 161 -26.35 10.89 11.85
CA LYS A 161 -27.07 12.14 12.08
C LYS A 161 -28.19 12.34 11.09
N ASP A 162 -27.99 12.04 9.82
CA ASP A 162 -29.00 12.14 8.76
C ASP A 162 -30.19 11.20 9.01
N MET A 163 -29.94 10.09 9.72
CA MET A 163 -30.98 9.19 10.23
C MET A 163 -31.64 9.69 11.52
N GLY A 164 -31.23 10.85 12.04
CA GLY A 164 -31.73 11.45 13.26
C GLY A 164 -31.22 10.79 14.55
N VAL A 165 -30.09 10.06 14.50
CA VAL A 165 -29.54 9.38 15.69
C VAL A 165 -28.70 10.34 16.53
N ASP A 166 -29.16 10.57 17.75
CA ASP A 166 -28.43 11.35 18.78
C ASP A 166 -27.84 10.46 19.87
N THR A 167 -28.41 9.28 20.07
CA THR A 167 -28.00 8.34 21.12
C THR A 167 -27.98 6.92 20.58
N ILE A 168 -26.90 6.19 20.87
CA ILE A 168 -26.79 4.74 20.62
C ILE A 168 -26.92 4.01 21.95
N ARG A 169 -28.04 3.31 22.12
CA ARG A 169 -28.32 2.46 23.29
C ARG A 169 -28.07 1.02 22.93
N GLY A 170 -26.81 0.63 23.04
CA GLY A 170 -26.25 -0.68 22.68
C GLY A 170 -24.75 -0.58 22.42
N ASN A 171 -24.20 -1.62 21.83
CA ASN A 171 -22.75 -1.73 21.62
C ASN A 171 -22.31 -1.20 20.27
N VAL A 172 -21.06 -0.70 20.21
CA VAL A 172 -20.38 -0.39 18.96
C VAL A 172 -19.29 -1.43 18.73
N TYR A 173 -19.45 -2.24 17.70
CA TYR A 173 -18.57 -3.37 17.40
C TYR A 173 -17.67 -3.14 16.20
N ALA A 174 -16.47 -3.72 16.27
CA ALA A 174 -15.58 -3.90 15.14
C ALA A 174 -15.82 -5.28 14.51
N ASP A 175 -16.28 -5.34 13.28
CA ASP A 175 -16.30 -6.59 12.52
C ASP A 175 -15.04 -6.71 11.67
N ARG A 176 -14.13 -7.60 12.11
CA ARG A 176 -12.88 -7.93 11.43
C ARG A 176 -12.91 -9.36 10.86
N SER A 177 -14.09 -9.95 10.71
CA SER A 177 -14.27 -11.36 10.32
C SER A 177 -13.81 -11.69 8.90
N MET A 178 -13.52 -10.67 8.07
CA MET A 178 -13.00 -10.85 6.72
C MET A 178 -11.66 -11.60 6.68
N LYS A 179 -10.89 -11.57 7.78
CA LYS A 179 -9.56 -12.13 7.89
C LYS A 179 -9.35 -12.70 9.31
N ASP A 180 -8.34 -13.56 9.48
CA ASP A 180 -7.87 -13.99 10.78
C ASP A 180 -7.37 -12.81 11.66
N ALA A 181 -7.12 -13.05 12.93
CA ALA A 181 -6.75 -12.03 13.91
C ALA A 181 -5.28 -11.59 13.83
N ALA A 182 -4.44 -12.18 12.96
CA ALA A 182 -3.04 -11.82 12.85
C ALA A 182 -2.88 -10.42 12.25
N LEU A 183 -2.28 -9.50 12.99
CA LEU A 183 -2.06 -8.11 12.56
C LEU A 183 -0.78 -7.92 11.76
N LEU A 184 0.13 -8.89 11.81
CA LEU A 184 1.42 -8.86 11.11
C LEU A 184 1.47 -9.98 10.08
N GLY A 185 2.16 -9.74 8.97
CA GLY A 185 2.42 -10.75 7.97
C GLY A 185 3.47 -11.75 8.44
N GLU A 186 3.36 -13.00 7.97
CA GLU A 186 4.37 -14.02 8.24
C GLU A 186 5.72 -13.59 7.68
N GLY A 187 6.77 -13.73 8.48
CA GLY A 187 8.15 -13.35 8.11
C GLY A 187 8.45 -11.85 8.22
N TRP A 188 7.54 -11.02 8.71
CA TRP A 188 7.85 -9.63 9.00
C TRP A 188 8.72 -9.51 10.25
N CYS A 189 9.73 -8.63 10.17
CA CYS A 189 10.60 -8.34 11.31
C CYS A 189 9.91 -7.34 12.27
N TRP A 190 10.31 -7.37 13.53
CA TRP A 190 9.74 -6.51 14.57
C TRP A 190 10.04 -5.02 14.37
N ASP A 191 11.08 -4.69 13.60
CA ASP A 191 11.54 -3.35 13.25
C ASP A 191 11.07 -2.87 11.87
N ASP A 192 10.30 -3.69 11.14
CA ASP A 192 9.70 -3.29 9.87
C ASP A 192 8.61 -2.24 10.10
N ASP A 193 8.64 -1.15 9.31
CA ASP A 193 7.53 -0.17 9.25
C ASP A 193 6.43 -0.65 8.29
N ASN A 194 5.76 -1.74 8.67
CA ASN A 194 4.64 -2.29 7.92
C ASN A 194 3.28 -1.75 8.43
N PRO A 195 2.27 -1.60 7.55
CA PRO A 195 0.92 -1.35 8.00
C PRO A 195 0.34 -2.60 8.68
N VAL A 196 -0.53 -2.41 9.66
CA VAL A 196 -1.24 -3.54 10.25
C VAL A 196 -2.19 -4.21 9.25
N LEU A 197 -2.25 -5.54 9.28
CA LEU A 197 -3.19 -6.33 8.48
C LEU A 197 -4.55 -6.43 9.18
N SER A 198 -5.22 -5.30 9.36
CA SER A 198 -6.55 -5.23 9.94
C SER A 198 -7.60 -4.90 8.88
N PRO A 199 -8.75 -5.60 8.83
CA PRO A 199 -9.88 -5.19 7.98
C PRO A 199 -10.36 -3.76 8.22
N LEU A 200 -10.15 -3.24 9.43
CA LEU A 200 -10.42 -1.86 9.85
C LEU A 200 -9.12 -1.08 10.03
N VAL A 201 -8.24 -1.09 9.04
CA VAL A 201 -7.02 -0.30 9.06
C VAL A 201 -7.33 1.20 8.91
N PHE A 202 -6.64 2.04 9.71
CA PHE A 202 -6.72 3.50 9.59
C PHE A 202 -5.33 4.11 9.76
N SER A 203 -4.89 4.87 8.75
CA SER A 203 -3.53 5.45 8.74
C SER A 203 -2.44 4.41 9.06
N ARG A 204 -2.50 3.24 8.43
CA ARG A 204 -1.58 2.10 8.59
C ARG A 204 -1.60 1.43 9.99
N LYS A 205 -2.52 1.81 10.89
CA LYS A 205 -2.59 1.35 12.29
C LYS A 205 -3.97 0.77 12.61
N ASP A 206 -4.06 -0.02 13.67
CA ASP A 206 -5.33 -0.54 14.20
C ASP A 206 -5.95 0.43 15.22
N ILE A 207 -6.24 1.65 14.74
CA ILE A 207 -6.82 2.74 15.54
C ILE A 207 -8.19 3.19 15.01
N PHE A 208 -8.79 2.43 14.12
CA PHE A 208 -10.07 2.79 13.50
C PHE A 208 -11.17 3.05 14.53
N MET A 209 -11.35 2.13 15.47
CA MET A 209 -12.42 2.24 16.46
C MET A 209 -12.22 3.43 17.39
N ASP A 210 -10.99 3.69 17.83
CA ASP A 210 -10.67 4.87 18.65
C ASP A 210 -11.04 6.16 17.92
N ARG A 211 -10.72 6.24 16.61
CA ARG A 211 -11.04 7.39 15.78
C ARG A 211 -12.54 7.53 15.52
N PHE A 212 -13.23 6.42 15.29
CA PHE A 212 -14.66 6.43 15.08
C PHE A 212 -15.42 6.86 16.34
N LEU A 213 -15.10 6.29 17.50
CA LEU A 213 -15.72 6.65 18.79
C LEU A 213 -15.45 8.11 19.15
N ALA A 214 -14.23 8.61 18.93
CA ALA A 214 -13.91 10.01 19.12
C ALA A 214 -14.77 10.92 18.22
N LYS A 215 -14.94 10.56 16.94
CA LYS A 215 -15.81 11.33 16.03
C LYS A 215 -17.30 11.29 16.39
N LEU A 216 -17.81 10.19 16.92
CA LEU A 216 -19.18 10.12 17.45
C LEU A 216 -19.35 11.15 18.58
N LYS A 217 -18.41 11.17 19.53
CA LYS A 217 -18.41 12.11 20.66
C LYS A 217 -18.32 13.57 20.19
N ASP A 218 -17.40 13.87 19.28
CA ASP A 218 -17.23 15.22 18.71
C ASP A 218 -18.49 15.70 17.98
N ALA A 219 -19.24 14.76 17.42
CA ALA A 219 -20.51 15.04 16.74
C ALA A 219 -21.70 15.14 17.69
N GLY A 220 -21.52 14.91 19.00
CA GLY A 220 -22.58 14.94 19.99
C GLY A 220 -23.48 13.71 19.95
N ILE A 221 -23.03 12.57 19.39
CA ILE A 221 -23.76 11.31 19.46
C ILE A 221 -23.30 10.59 20.74
N GLU A 222 -24.25 10.42 21.68
CA GLU A 222 -24.01 9.71 22.91
C GLU A 222 -24.03 8.19 22.66
N TYR A 223 -23.16 7.46 23.33
CA TYR A 223 -23.11 6.00 23.31
C TYR A 223 -22.72 5.46 24.69
N GLU A 224 -23.23 4.30 25.03
CA GLU A 224 -22.81 3.61 26.27
C GLU A 224 -21.34 3.20 26.11
N GLU A 225 -20.49 3.56 27.11
CA GLU A 225 -19.09 3.17 27.12
C GLU A 225 -19.00 1.65 27.27
N MET A 226 -18.98 0.97 26.11
CA MET A 226 -18.63 -0.43 26.08
C MET A 226 -17.39 -0.62 25.24
N TYR A 227 -16.47 -1.42 25.73
CA TYR A 227 -15.26 -1.79 25.02
C TYR A 227 -15.61 -2.17 23.59
N ALA A 228 -14.91 -1.57 22.63
CA ALA A 228 -15.02 -1.91 21.21
C ALA A 228 -14.59 -3.37 21.00
N SER A 229 -15.44 -4.31 21.40
CA SER A 229 -15.19 -5.73 21.24
C SER A 229 -15.34 -6.11 19.76
N SER A 230 -14.56 -7.09 19.31
CA SER A 230 -14.72 -7.64 17.96
C SER A 230 -15.92 -8.58 17.95
N LYS A 231 -16.84 -8.34 17.00
CA LYS A 231 -18.02 -9.19 16.79
C LYS A 231 -18.43 -9.17 15.33
N THR A 232 -18.69 -10.34 14.78
CA THR A 232 -19.19 -10.46 13.40
C THR A 232 -20.58 -9.83 13.29
N CYS A 233 -20.74 -8.97 12.29
CA CYS A 233 -22.01 -8.33 11.99
C CYS A 233 -23.04 -9.36 11.52
N PRO A 234 -24.24 -9.40 12.13
CA PRO A 234 -25.27 -10.33 11.72
C PRO A 234 -25.80 -10.03 10.32
N ALA A 235 -26.20 -11.07 9.59
CA ALA A 235 -26.67 -10.93 8.20
C ALA A 235 -27.90 -10.05 8.03
N ASN A 236 -28.74 -9.93 9.09
CA ASN A 236 -29.94 -9.11 9.10
C ASN A 236 -29.69 -7.66 9.53
N ALA A 237 -28.44 -7.22 9.72
CA ALA A 237 -28.13 -5.84 10.03
C ALA A 237 -28.40 -4.91 8.84
N PHE A 238 -28.97 -3.75 9.12
CA PHE A 238 -29.23 -2.72 8.12
C PHE A 238 -27.95 -1.92 7.82
N THR A 239 -27.71 -1.60 6.55
CA THR A 239 -26.58 -0.76 6.15
C THR A 239 -26.93 0.70 6.28
N ILE A 240 -26.14 1.45 7.05
CA ILE A 240 -26.24 2.91 7.19
C ILE A 240 -25.44 3.60 6.08
N CYS A 241 -24.17 3.22 5.95
CA CYS A 241 -23.24 3.84 5.03
C CYS A 241 -22.25 2.80 4.49
N THR A 242 -21.87 2.95 3.23
CA THR A 242 -20.78 2.19 2.61
C THR A 242 -19.78 3.16 2.04
N ARG A 243 -18.51 3.02 2.43
CA ARG A 243 -17.38 3.69 1.81
C ARG A 243 -16.54 2.66 1.09
N PHE A 244 -15.97 3.03 -0.04
CA PHE A 244 -15.10 2.12 -0.80
C PHE A 244 -14.11 2.90 -1.65
N HIS A 245 -12.96 2.25 -1.89
CA HIS A 245 -12.03 2.60 -2.95
C HIS A 245 -11.88 1.40 -3.89
N THR A 246 -11.62 1.68 -5.15
CA THR A 246 -11.46 0.64 -6.15
C THR A 246 -10.00 0.19 -6.27
N MET A 247 -9.75 -0.99 -6.83
CA MET A 247 -8.41 -1.55 -7.02
C MET A 247 -7.52 -0.64 -7.86
N ASP A 248 -8.08 0.06 -8.83
CA ASP A 248 -7.35 1.01 -9.69
C ASP A 248 -7.02 2.34 -8.98
N GLN A 249 -7.62 2.59 -7.80
CA GLN A 249 -7.32 3.75 -6.95
C GLN A 249 -6.30 3.44 -5.86
N VAL A 250 -6.06 2.17 -5.55
CA VAL A 250 -5.14 1.70 -4.50
C VAL A 250 -3.75 1.46 -5.06
#